data_b2220547f217e35d006493c1877abcd5
#
_entry.id   b2220547f217e35d006493c1877abcd5
#
_cell.length_a   1.000
_cell.length_b   1.000
_cell.length_c   1.000
_cell.angle_alpha   90.00
_cell.angle_beta   90.00
_cell.angle_gamma   90.00
#
_symmetry.space_group_name_H-M   'P 1'
#
loop_
_entity.id
_entity.type
_entity.pdbx_description
1 polymer ?
#
loop_
_entity_poly.entity_id
_entity_poly.type
_entity_poly.pdbx_seq_one_letter_code
_entity_poly.pdbx_strand_id
1 'polypeptide(L)'
;PVHRNALVDYILIKHLDENGQYKSGSIIFGLYGMAIYYQSIKSVPILRGKMNYVLDESGFPLNSYNSKKLKNIIESLPRDTLIQIDETDLYCMCLHMLSSMRSRKLKLFIQQDWAGSFINIIIFMPRNRLTPDVYNTISNYLSQKFDSEIITDNITVLAQDFSHLFATIPVKDKSKLNFDPQKLEEDLIKITTNWSDSLLEKLCEKYGEYEGGLKHKQLEFAFPPEYKHKFNASSTIEDINNLKKASDLNKTVFNLLQKSPSEFILKIYSPSVFLTLSDTLPAIENLGFIAIDEQSFIIKETNEIKQSWIYEFILASHTEIEIP
;
A
#
# COMPACT_ATOMS: atom_id res chain seq x y z
N PRO A 1 20.12 -18.99 17.99
CA PRO A 1 21.26 -18.80 18.89
C PRO A 1 20.82 -18.27 20.25
N VAL A 2 21.59 -18.55 21.30
CA VAL A 2 21.24 -18.22 22.70
C VAL A 2 21.09 -16.70 22.92
N HIS A 3 21.79 -15.89 22.16
CA HIS A 3 21.88 -14.44 22.40
C HIS A 3 20.93 -13.58 21.55
N ARG A 4 20.39 -14.10 20.46
CA ARG A 4 19.36 -13.43 19.65
C ARG A 4 18.53 -14.43 18.87
N ASN A 5 17.28 -14.11 18.68
CA ASN A 5 16.37 -14.92 17.84
C ASN A 5 16.68 -14.63 16.36
N ALA A 6 17.65 -15.34 15.80
CA ALA A 6 18.06 -15.24 14.41
C ALA A 6 18.39 -16.61 13.85
N LEU A 7 18.19 -16.79 12.56
CA LEU A 7 18.63 -17.99 11.84
C LEU A 7 20.17 -18.05 11.84
N VAL A 8 20.70 -19.25 11.86
CA VAL A 8 22.15 -19.45 11.81
C VAL A 8 22.63 -19.33 10.37
N ASP A 9 23.63 -18.50 10.16
CA ASP A 9 24.33 -18.40 8.89
C ASP A 9 25.28 -19.59 8.71
N TYR A 10 25.46 -20.02 7.46
CA TYR A 10 26.52 -20.96 7.14
C TYR A 10 27.19 -20.57 5.82
N ILE A 11 28.49 -20.85 5.77
CA ILE A 11 29.32 -20.63 4.58
C ILE A 11 29.87 -21.98 4.14
N LEU A 12 29.53 -22.38 2.92
CA LEU A 12 30.06 -23.60 2.31
C LEU A 12 31.26 -23.23 1.43
N ILE A 13 32.44 -23.72 1.81
CA ILE A 13 33.66 -23.61 1.03
C ILE A 13 33.82 -24.91 0.25
N LYS A 14 33.70 -24.82 -1.08
CA LYS A 14 33.91 -25.96 -1.97
C LYS A 14 35.38 -26.15 -2.23
N HIS A 15 35.87 -27.37 -2.02
CA HIS A 15 37.22 -27.79 -2.42
C HIS A 15 37.10 -28.54 -3.74
N LEU A 16 37.80 -28.04 -4.76
CA LEU A 16 37.82 -28.65 -6.08
C LEU A 16 39.07 -29.49 -6.25
N ASP A 17 39.01 -30.51 -7.11
CA ASP A 17 40.16 -31.29 -7.51
C ASP A 17 40.98 -30.56 -8.62
N GLU A 18 42.06 -31.18 -9.11
CA GLU A 18 42.92 -30.63 -10.16
C GLU A 18 42.17 -30.40 -11.49
N ASN A 19 41.04 -31.05 -11.70
CA ASN A 19 40.19 -30.94 -12.87
C ASN A 19 39.01 -29.92 -12.67
N GLY A 20 38.98 -29.24 -11.51
CA GLY A 20 37.92 -28.29 -11.18
C GLY A 20 36.60 -28.91 -10.74
N GLN A 21 36.60 -30.25 -10.44
CA GLN A 21 35.39 -30.94 -9.97
C GLN A 21 35.31 -30.94 -8.45
N TYR A 22 34.07 -30.96 -7.93
CA TYR A 22 33.82 -30.95 -6.51
C TYR A 22 34.42 -32.19 -5.84
N LYS A 23 35.34 -32.01 -4.90
CA LYS A 23 35.99 -33.06 -4.13
C LYS A 23 35.45 -33.17 -2.71
N SER A 24 35.32 -32.06 -2.02
CA SER A 24 34.86 -31.98 -0.63
C SER A 24 34.39 -30.54 -0.32
N GLY A 25 33.83 -30.34 0.87
CA GLY A 25 33.45 -29.01 1.34
C GLY A 25 33.72 -28.84 2.82
N SER A 26 34.04 -27.62 3.23
CA SER A 26 34.09 -27.22 4.63
C SER A 26 32.91 -26.28 4.90
N ILE A 27 32.19 -26.51 6.00
CA ILE A 27 31.05 -25.69 6.40
C ILE A 27 31.43 -24.92 7.67
N ILE A 28 31.26 -23.61 7.63
CA ILE A 28 31.42 -22.73 8.79
C ILE A 28 30.04 -22.29 9.23
N PHE A 29 29.67 -22.56 10.47
CA PHE A 29 28.41 -22.13 11.06
C PHE A 29 28.65 -20.99 12.03
N GLY A 30 27.74 -19.99 12.03
CA GLY A 30 27.83 -18.88 12.98
C GLY A 30 26.77 -17.83 12.73
N LEU A 31 27.00 -16.67 13.28
CA LEU A 31 26.31 -15.43 12.95
C LEU A 31 27.35 -14.43 12.51
N TYR A 32 27.03 -13.65 11.50
CA TYR A 32 27.90 -12.55 11.10
C TYR A 32 28.16 -11.61 12.26
N GLY A 33 29.41 -11.20 12.42
CA GLY A 33 29.79 -10.23 13.44
C GLY A 33 29.22 -8.84 13.12
N MET A 34 29.06 -8.02 14.16
CA MET A 34 28.48 -6.67 14.02
C MET A 34 29.16 -5.80 12.95
N ALA A 35 30.44 -6.03 12.69
CA ALA A 35 31.20 -5.26 11.69
C ALA A 35 30.55 -5.24 10.31
N ILE A 36 29.98 -6.38 9.84
CA ILE A 36 29.39 -6.45 8.51
C ILE A 36 28.11 -5.58 8.37
N TYR A 37 27.40 -5.40 9.48
CA TYR A 37 26.16 -4.59 9.49
C TYR A 37 26.43 -3.08 9.48
N TYR A 38 27.56 -2.65 10.03
CA TYR A 38 27.91 -1.23 10.13
C TYR A 38 28.88 -0.75 9.06
N GLN A 39 29.60 -1.66 8.41
CA GLN A 39 30.49 -1.29 7.32
C GLN A 39 29.70 -0.91 6.06
N SER A 40 30.23 0.07 5.31
CA SER A 40 29.69 0.39 3.99
C SER A 40 29.80 -0.82 3.07
N ILE A 41 28.79 -1.04 2.22
CA ILE A 41 28.79 -2.07 1.16
C ILE A 41 30.07 -2.00 0.32
N LYS A 42 30.59 -0.82 0.11
CA LYS A 42 31.82 -0.61 -0.70
C LYS A 42 33.09 -1.22 -0.07
N SER A 43 33.11 -1.40 1.24
CA SER A 43 34.25 -1.99 1.95
C SER A 43 34.22 -3.52 1.98
N VAL A 44 33.05 -4.13 1.70
CA VAL A 44 32.89 -5.60 1.65
C VAL A 44 32.97 -6.07 0.20
N PRO A 45 34.00 -6.85 -0.20
CA PRO A 45 34.27 -7.17 -1.62
C PRO A 45 33.06 -7.77 -2.34
N ILE A 46 32.38 -8.76 -1.75
CA ILE A 46 31.22 -9.43 -2.36
C ILE A 46 30.07 -8.42 -2.56
N LEU A 47 29.73 -7.61 -1.54
CA LEU A 47 28.64 -6.64 -1.62
C LEU A 47 28.97 -5.50 -2.58
N ARG A 48 30.23 -5.08 -2.63
CA ARG A 48 30.72 -4.11 -3.62
C ARG A 48 30.55 -4.62 -5.03
N GLY A 49 30.90 -5.90 -5.29
CA GLY A 49 30.71 -6.54 -6.60
C GLY A 49 29.25 -6.48 -7.04
N LYS A 50 28.33 -6.91 -6.18
CA LYS A 50 26.88 -6.86 -6.45
C LYS A 50 26.37 -5.44 -6.70
N MET A 51 26.82 -4.48 -5.89
CA MET A 51 26.44 -3.07 -6.09
C MET A 51 26.93 -2.54 -7.45
N ASN A 52 28.17 -2.84 -7.82
CA ASN A 52 28.72 -2.43 -9.11
C ASN A 52 27.94 -3.07 -10.28
N TYR A 53 27.63 -4.37 -10.20
CA TYR A 53 26.81 -5.06 -11.17
C TYR A 53 25.47 -4.34 -11.41
N VAL A 54 24.73 -4.03 -10.34
CA VAL A 54 23.43 -3.33 -10.43
C VAL A 54 23.58 -1.95 -11.07
N LEU A 55 24.65 -1.21 -10.74
CA LEU A 55 24.87 0.12 -11.29
C LEU A 55 25.24 0.06 -12.78
N ASP A 56 26.07 -0.89 -13.17
CA ASP A 56 26.52 -1.08 -14.56
C ASP A 56 25.35 -1.53 -15.45
N GLU A 57 24.58 -2.56 -15.01
CA GLU A 57 23.40 -3.04 -15.73
C GLU A 57 22.30 -2.00 -15.85
N SER A 58 22.18 -1.08 -14.86
CA SER A 58 21.16 -0.03 -14.90
C SER A 58 21.35 0.97 -16.05
N GLY A 59 22.56 1.08 -16.60
CA GLY A 59 22.91 2.05 -17.65
C GLY A 59 22.79 3.51 -17.21
N PHE A 60 22.55 3.80 -15.94
CA PHE A 60 22.45 5.19 -15.48
C PHE A 60 23.82 5.85 -15.39
N PRO A 61 23.98 7.10 -15.89
CA PRO A 61 25.22 7.83 -15.75
C PRO A 61 25.69 7.88 -14.30
N LEU A 62 26.99 7.69 -14.07
CA LEU A 62 27.60 7.83 -12.75
C LEU A 62 27.25 9.20 -12.18
N ASN A 63 26.85 9.25 -10.91
CA ASN A 63 26.39 10.47 -10.21
C ASN A 63 25.03 11.04 -10.64
N SER A 64 24.29 10.41 -11.56
CA SER A 64 22.91 10.78 -11.85
C SER A 64 22.01 10.61 -10.61
N TYR A 65 20.87 11.25 -10.62
CA TYR A 65 19.88 11.13 -9.56
C TYR A 65 19.43 9.67 -9.35
N ASN A 66 19.18 8.94 -10.45
CA ASN A 66 18.77 7.53 -10.37
C ASN A 66 19.91 6.63 -9.87
N SER A 67 21.15 6.85 -10.28
CA SER A 67 22.31 6.11 -9.77
C SER A 67 22.51 6.31 -8.26
N LYS A 68 22.34 7.55 -7.76
CA LYS A 68 22.37 7.84 -6.33
C LYS A 68 21.23 7.17 -5.58
N LYS A 69 20.00 7.16 -6.14
CA LYS A 69 18.86 6.46 -5.56
C LYS A 69 19.10 4.94 -5.49
N LEU A 70 19.63 4.31 -6.55
CA LEU A 70 19.97 2.88 -6.53
C LEU A 70 20.99 2.57 -5.43
N LYS A 71 22.04 3.37 -5.31
CA LYS A 71 23.02 3.21 -4.21
C LYS A 71 22.36 3.25 -2.84
N ASN A 72 21.48 4.22 -2.61
CA ASN A 72 20.76 4.35 -1.33
C ASN A 72 19.83 3.16 -1.08
N ILE A 73 19.15 2.67 -2.11
CA ILE A 73 18.32 1.46 -2.02
C ILE A 73 19.18 0.29 -1.55
N ILE A 74 20.28 -0.01 -2.25
CA ILE A 74 21.16 -1.14 -1.92
C ILE A 74 21.74 -1.00 -0.51
N GLU A 75 22.21 0.19 -0.13
CA GLU A 75 22.74 0.45 1.23
C GLU A 75 21.69 0.25 2.34
N SER A 76 20.41 0.39 2.06
CA SER A 76 19.33 0.23 3.03
C SER A 76 18.88 -1.23 3.21
N LEU A 77 19.23 -2.11 2.27
CA LEU A 77 18.83 -3.52 2.36
C LEU A 77 19.54 -4.24 3.50
N PRO A 78 18.87 -5.22 4.15
CA PRO A 78 19.50 -6.05 5.16
C PRO A 78 20.74 -6.75 4.59
N ARG A 79 21.81 -6.78 5.37
CA ARG A 79 23.08 -7.38 4.94
C ARG A 79 22.94 -8.88 4.61
N ASP A 80 22.13 -9.58 5.39
CA ASP A 80 21.86 -11.01 5.19
C ASP A 80 21.20 -11.25 3.82
N THR A 81 20.23 -10.41 3.45
CA THR A 81 19.61 -10.44 2.13
C THR A 81 20.61 -10.16 1.01
N LEU A 82 21.45 -9.12 1.16
CA LEU A 82 22.45 -8.75 0.16
C LEU A 82 23.50 -9.83 -0.05
N ILE A 83 23.85 -10.61 0.98
CA ILE A 83 24.80 -11.71 0.88
C ILE A 83 24.19 -12.86 0.08
N GLN A 84 22.92 -13.19 0.34
CA GLN A 84 22.25 -14.36 -0.22
C GLN A 84 21.70 -14.14 -1.63
N ILE A 85 21.15 -12.94 -1.92
CA ILE A 85 20.53 -12.63 -3.21
C ILE A 85 21.57 -12.69 -4.33
N ASP A 86 21.22 -13.24 -5.48
CA ASP A 86 22.09 -13.15 -6.66
C ASP A 86 22.06 -11.74 -7.30
N GLU A 87 22.99 -11.48 -8.21
CA GLU A 87 23.18 -10.17 -8.80
C GLU A 87 22.01 -9.76 -9.70
N THR A 88 21.42 -10.71 -10.42
CA THR A 88 20.29 -10.49 -11.34
C THR A 88 19.02 -10.16 -10.57
N ASP A 89 18.73 -10.96 -9.53
CA ASP A 89 17.57 -10.73 -8.67
C ASP A 89 17.69 -9.40 -7.92
N LEU A 90 18.89 -9.06 -7.43
CA LEU A 90 19.16 -7.76 -6.81
C LEU A 90 18.88 -6.60 -7.78
N TYR A 91 19.32 -6.74 -9.03
CA TYR A 91 19.06 -5.74 -10.08
C TYR A 91 17.56 -5.57 -10.33
N CYS A 92 16.83 -6.67 -10.55
CA CYS A 92 15.38 -6.63 -10.74
C CYS A 92 14.65 -6.01 -9.54
N MET A 93 15.02 -6.40 -8.32
CA MET A 93 14.48 -5.83 -7.10
C MET A 93 14.70 -4.32 -7.02
N CYS A 94 15.92 -3.86 -7.26
CA CYS A 94 16.26 -2.43 -7.23
C CYS A 94 15.48 -1.61 -8.25
N LEU A 95 15.27 -2.14 -9.47
CA LEU A 95 14.45 -1.48 -10.49
C LEU A 95 12.97 -1.40 -10.09
N HIS A 96 12.42 -2.47 -9.52
CA HIS A 96 11.04 -2.48 -9.01
C HIS A 96 10.87 -1.46 -7.89
N MET A 97 11.86 -1.34 -6.98
CA MET A 97 11.86 -0.33 -5.93
C MET A 97 11.90 1.10 -6.49
N LEU A 98 12.77 1.33 -7.47
CA LEU A 98 12.87 2.64 -8.14
C LEU A 98 11.56 3.01 -8.86
N SER A 99 10.91 2.03 -9.49
CA SER A 99 9.59 2.19 -10.12
C SER A 99 8.50 2.49 -9.08
N SER A 100 8.50 1.76 -7.95
CA SER A 100 7.59 2.00 -6.84
C SER A 100 7.71 3.42 -6.28
N MET A 101 8.95 3.94 -6.15
CA MET A 101 9.18 5.32 -5.72
C MET A 101 8.56 6.36 -6.67
N ARG A 102 8.50 6.07 -7.97
CA ARG A 102 7.86 6.96 -8.95
C ARG A 102 6.34 6.87 -8.92
N SER A 103 5.80 5.64 -8.89
CA SER A 103 4.37 5.38 -8.94
C SER A 103 3.66 5.55 -7.58
N ARG A 104 4.42 5.67 -6.46
CA ARG A 104 3.93 5.67 -5.08
C ARG A 104 3.05 4.47 -4.73
N LYS A 105 3.27 3.33 -5.42
CA LYS A 105 2.53 2.08 -5.19
C LYS A 105 3.37 1.13 -4.34
N LEU A 106 2.68 0.33 -3.51
CA LEU A 106 3.30 -0.78 -2.81
C LEU A 106 3.88 -1.76 -3.82
N LYS A 107 5.08 -2.26 -3.53
CA LYS A 107 5.74 -3.34 -4.27
C LYS A 107 6.27 -4.38 -3.31
N LEU A 108 6.19 -5.63 -3.77
CA LEU A 108 6.59 -6.81 -3.03
C LEU A 108 7.82 -7.45 -3.71
N PHE A 109 8.79 -7.84 -2.89
CA PHE A 109 9.86 -8.73 -3.30
C PHE A 109 9.93 -9.93 -2.35
N ILE A 110 10.08 -11.12 -2.92
CA ILE A 110 10.11 -12.36 -2.17
C ILE A 110 11.36 -13.13 -2.54
N GLN A 111 12.10 -13.53 -1.52
CA GLN A 111 13.25 -14.40 -1.65
C GLN A 111 12.99 -15.68 -0.88
N GLN A 112 12.99 -16.81 -1.56
CA GLN A 112 12.89 -18.13 -0.92
C GLN A 112 14.28 -18.64 -0.59
N ASP A 113 14.41 -19.23 0.60
CA ASP A 113 15.60 -20.01 0.93
C ASP A 113 15.70 -21.23 0.01
N TRP A 114 16.90 -21.52 -0.44
CA TRP A 114 17.16 -22.65 -1.33
C TRP A 114 16.76 -24.01 -0.75
N ALA A 115 16.79 -24.18 0.58
CA ALA A 115 16.32 -25.37 1.28
C ALA A 115 14.80 -25.37 1.55
N GLY A 116 14.13 -24.23 1.29
CA GLY A 116 12.72 -24.01 1.57
C GLY A 116 12.39 -23.98 3.06
N SER A 117 13.33 -23.52 3.88
CA SER A 117 13.17 -23.45 5.34
C SER A 117 12.54 -22.13 5.79
N PHE A 118 12.69 -21.09 5.01
CA PHE A 118 12.10 -19.75 5.27
C PHE A 118 11.91 -18.97 3.97
N ILE A 119 11.13 -17.92 4.07
CA ILE A 119 10.99 -16.89 3.05
C ILE A 119 11.31 -15.53 3.64
N ASN A 120 12.00 -14.71 2.87
CA ASN A 120 12.18 -13.31 3.13
C ASN A 120 11.20 -12.51 2.27
N ILE A 121 10.44 -11.64 2.89
CA ILE A 121 9.48 -10.76 2.25
C ILE A 121 9.92 -9.33 2.49
N ILE A 122 10.09 -8.56 1.42
CA ILE A 122 10.41 -7.15 1.47
C ILE A 122 9.25 -6.38 0.84
N ILE A 123 8.60 -5.54 1.64
CA ILE A 123 7.46 -4.73 1.22
C ILE A 123 7.91 -3.27 1.15
N PHE A 124 7.87 -2.71 -0.05
CA PHE A 124 8.14 -1.30 -0.31
C PHE A 124 6.85 -0.52 -0.36
N MET A 125 6.78 0.59 0.37
CA MET A 125 5.59 1.43 0.37
C MET A 125 5.94 2.88 0.77
N PRO A 126 5.09 3.85 0.41
CA PRO A 126 5.22 5.21 0.92
C PRO A 126 5.22 5.21 2.45
N ARG A 127 6.13 6.00 3.05
CA ARG A 127 6.33 6.05 4.51
C ARG A 127 5.05 6.42 5.26
N ASN A 128 4.27 7.35 4.72
CA ASN A 128 3.01 7.80 5.32
C ASN A 128 1.93 6.71 5.39
N ARG A 129 2.06 5.63 4.60
CA ARG A 129 1.15 4.47 4.65
C ARG A 129 1.54 3.45 5.71
N LEU A 130 2.81 3.39 6.12
CA LEU A 130 3.28 2.44 7.11
C LEU A 130 3.01 2.96 8.53
N THR A 131 1.76 2.90 8.94
CA THR A 131 1.31 3.17 10.31
C THR A 131 1.42 1.90 11.17
N PRO A 132 1.42 2.00 12.51
CA PRO A 132 1.39 0.83 13.39
C PRO A 132 0.23 -0.13 13.08
N ASP A 133 -0.94 0.39 12.74
CA ASP A 133 -2.12 -0.43 12.40
C ASP A 133 -1.92 -1.18 11.09
N VAL A 134 -1.36 -0.52 10.07
CA VAL A 134 -1.04 -1.16 8.79
C VAL A 134 0.04 -2.22 8.96
N TYR A 135 1.07 -1.94 9.78
CA TYR A 135 2.09 -2.92 10.13
C TYR A 135 1.47 -4.17 10.78
N ASN A 136 0.62 -4.00 11.80
CA ASN A 136 -0.06 -5.10 12.47
C ASN A 136 -0.95 -5.89 11.49
N THR A 137 -1.65 -5.22 10.59
CA THR A 137 -2.49 -5.84 9.57
C THR A 137 -1.66 -6.69 8.62
N ILE A 138 -0.52 -6.18 8.13
CA ILE A 138 0.41 -6.92 7.29
C ILE A 138 0.95 -8.14 8.03
N SER A 139 1.44 -7.96 9.25
CA SER A 139 2.04 -9.01 10.06
C SER A 139 1.05 -10.15 10.34
N ASN A 140 -0.18 -9.81 10.72
CA ASN A 140 -1.24 -10.78 10.95
C ASN A 140 -1.62 -11.53 9.66
N TYR A 141 -1.75 -10.82 8.54
CA TYR A 141 -2.07 -11.43 7.26
C TYR A 141 -0.98 -12.42 6.82
N LEU A 142 0.29 -12.03 6.90
CA LEU A 142 1.41 -12.90 6.52
C LEU A 142 1.51 -14.12 7.45
N SER A 143 1.36 -13.93 8.76
CA SER A 143 1.38 -15.02 9.75
C SER A 143 0.26 -16.02 9.50
N GLN A 144 -0.95 -15.57 9.18
CA GLN A 144 -2.08 -16.45 8.84
C GLN A 144 -1.86 -17.18 7.51
N LYS A 145 -1.37 -16.48 6.49
CA LYS A 145 -1.14 -17.06 5.16
C LYS A 145 -0.10 -18.18 5.17
N PHE A 146 0.98 -17.99 5.92
CA PHE A 146 2.09 -18.95 6.00
C PHE A 146 2.00 -19.87 7.21
N ASP A 147 0.99 -19.71 8.06
CA ASP A 147 0.79 -20.49 9.30
C ASP A 147 2.06 -20.50 10.17
N SER A 148 2.67 -19.35 10.31
CA SER A 148 3.95 -19.20 11.00
C SER A 148 4.13 -17.78 11.53
N GLU A 149 4.80 -17.65 12.68
CA GLU A 149 5.17 -16.36 13.24
C GLU A 149 6.37 -15.76 12.48
N ILE A 150 6.38 -14.46 12.35
CA ILE A 150 7.50 -13.72 11.78
C ILE A 150 8.65 -13.74 12.80
N ILE A 151 9.81 -14.28 12.40
CA ILE A 151 10.99 -14.36 13.30
C ILE A 151 11.70 -13.02 13.41
N THR A 152 11.86 -12.34 12.27
CA THR A 152 12.58 -11.08 12.18
C THR A 152 11.75 -10.12 11.37
N ASP A 153 11.49 -8.96 11.94
CA ASP A 153 10.88 -7.85 11.24
C ASP A 153 11.69 -6.57 11.52
N ASN A 154 11.99 -5.86 10.47
CA ASN A 154 12.66 -4.58 10.54
C ASN A 154 12.01 -3.59 9.60
N ILE A 155 11.71 -2.41 10.14
CA ILE A 155 11.26 -1.28 9.35
C ILE A 155 12.46 -0.36 9.14
N THR A 156 12.81 -0.12 7.89
CA THR A 156 13.86 0.84 7.53
C THR A 156 13.27 1.96 6.69
N VAL A 157 13.60 3.19 7.04
CA VAL A 157 13.25 4.36 6.24
C VAL A 157 14.31 4.56 5.16
N LEU A 158 13.90 4.45 3.92
CA LEU A 158 14.80 4.49 2.75
C LEU A 158 15.17 5.90 2.32
N ALA A 159 14.21 6.80 2.39
CA ALA A 159 14.31 8.21 2.09
C ALA A 159 13.19 8.92 2.84
N GLN A 160 13.11 10.25 2.73
CA GLN A 160 12.07 11.00 3.46
C GLN A 160 10.65 10.47 3.21
N ASP A 161 10.38 9.86 2.04
CA ASP A 161 9.04 9.51 1.57
C ASP A 161 8.76 8.00 1.47
N PHE A 162 9.76 7.12 1.61
CA PHE A 162 9.60 5.67 1.42
C PHE A 162 10.18 4.86 2.56
N SER A 163 9.52 3.74 2.86
CA SER A 163 9.97 2.75 3.83
C SER A 163 9.91 1.36 3.22
N HIS A 164 10.72 0.46 3.73
CA HIS A 164 10.53 -0.96 3.52
C HIS A 164 10.33 -1.69 4.85
N LEU A 165 9.44 -2.65 4.82
CA LEU A 165 9.25 -3.64 5.85
C LEU A 165 9.92 -4.93 5.37
N PHE A 166 10.86 -5.42 6.15
CA PHE A 166 11.53 -6.70 5.93
C PHE A 166 10.99 -7.71 6.93
N ALA A 167 10.54 -8.87 6.45
CA ALA A 167 10.02 -9.95 7.29
C ALA A 167 10.62 -11.29 6.89
N THR A 168 11.15 -12.05 7.85
CA THR A 168 11.58 -13.43 7.68
C THR A 168 10.56 -14.37 8.31
N ILE A 169 9.99 -15.25 7.51
CA ILE A 169 8.93 -16.17 7.89
C ILE A 169 9.44 -17.61 7.73
N PRO A 170 9.54 -18.40 8.82
CA PRO A 170 9.86 -19.81 8.73
C PRO A 170 8.75 -20.58 8.03
N VAL A 171 9.12 -21.52 7.19
CA VAL A 171 8.17 -22.36 6.48
C VAL A 171 8.20 -23.76 7.06
N LYS A 172 7.17 -24.13 7.82
CA LYS A 172 7.00 -25.47 8.39
C LYS A 172 6.45 -26.45 7.35
N ASP A 173 5.56 -25.98 6.48
CA ASP A 173 4.93 -26.76 5.43
C ASP A 173 5.34 -26.23 4.06
N LYS A 174 6.14 -27.01 3.33
CA LYS A 174 6.62 -26.63 2.00
C LYS A 174 5.51 -26.40 0.95
N SER A 175 4.32 -26.94 1.17
CA SER A 175 3.16 -26.66 0.29
C SER A 175 2.78 -25.18 0.29
N LYS A 176 3.07 -24.46 1.38
CA LYS A 176 2.83 -23.01 1.52
C LYS A 176 3.79 -22.15 0.67
N LEU A 177 4.85 -22.74 0.13
CA LEU A 177 5.76 -22.05 -0.81
C LEU A 177 5.19 -21.98 -2.23
N ASN A 178 4.17 -22.78 -2.53
CA ASN A 178 3.49 -22.74 -3.83
C ASN A 178 2.36 -21.71 -3.82
N PHE A 179 2.70 -20.44 -3.94
CA PHE A 179 1.75 -19.34 -4.01
C PHE A 179 2.12 -18.39 -5.15
N ASP A 180 1.15 -17.62 -5.61
CA ASP A 180 1.35 -16.58 -6.62
C ASP A 180 1.83 -15.28 -5.96
N PRO A 181 3.07 -14.82 -6.25
CA PRO A 181 3.59 -13.56 -5.74
C PRO A 181 2.76 -12.34 -6.13
N GLN A 182 2.17 -12.33 -7.34
CA GLN A 182 1.34 -11.22 -7.82
C GLN A 182 0.06 -11.12 -7.00
N LYS A 183 -0.59 -12.26 -6.74
CA LYS A 183 -1.78 -12.30 -5.89
C LYS A 183 -1.48 -11.86 -4.46
N LEU A 184 -0.32 -12.22 -3.92
CA LEU A 184 0.11 -11.75 -2.60
C LEU A 184 0.31 -10.23 -2.58
N GLU A 185 0.93 -9.67 -3.62
CA GLU A 185 1.09 -8.21 -3.76
C GLU A 185 -0.27 -7.51 -3.84
N GLU A 186 -1.21 -8.03 -4.64
CA GLU A 186 -2.57 -7.47 -4.75
C GLU A 186 -3.33 -7.51 -3.41
N ASP A 187 -3.23 -8.61 -2.68
CA ASP A 187 -3.87 -8.74 -1.38
C ASP A 187 -3.28 -7.74 -0.38
N LEU A 188 -1.94 -7.58 -0.36
CA LEU A 188 -1.27 -6.59 0.47
C LEU A 188 -1.65 -5.16 0.08
N ILE A 189 -1.76 -4.85 -1.21
CA ILE A 189 -2.26 -3.56 -1.68
C ILE A 189 -3.66 -3.30 -1.12
N LYS A 190 -4.59 -4.27 -1.24
CA LYS A 190 -5.98 -4.12 -0.78
C LYS A 190 -6.06 -3.83 0.72
N ILE A 191 -5.32 -4.58 1.55
CA ILE A 191 -5.38 -4.43 3.02
C ILE A 191 -4.62 -3.21 3.54
N THR A 192 -3.71 -2.64 2.74
CA THR A 192 -2.89 -1.47 3.11
C THR A 192 -3.35 -0.17 2.46
N THR A 193 -4.24 -0.24 1.47
CA THR A 193 -4.77 0.96 0.81
C THR A 193 -5.84 1.58 1.68
N ASN A 194 -5.62 2.80 2.11
CA ASN A 194 -6.61 3.56 2.86
C ASN A 194 -7.51 4.38 1.90
N TRP A 195 -8.59 4.93 2.45
CA TRP A 195 -9.55 5.75 1.70
C TRP A 195 -8.88 6.94 1.00
N SER A 196 -7.94 7.62 1.66
CA SER A 196 -7.24 8.79 1.12
C SER A 196 -6.39 8.44 -0.10
N ASP A 197 -5.69 7.30 -0.05
CA ASP A 197 -4.88 6.81 -1.18
C ASP A 197 -5.76 6.44 -2.39
N SER A 198 -6.89 5.76 -2.12
CA SER A 198 -7.88 5.42 -3.15
C SER A 198 -8.48 6.67 -3.78
N LEU A 199 -8.75 7.70 -2.97
CA LEU A 199 -9.24 8.99 -3.47
C LEU A 199 -8.19 9.68 -4.35
N LEU A 200 -6.91 9.70 -3.93
CA LEU A 200 -5.83 10.25 -4.75
C LEU A 200 -5.73 9.56 -6.11
N GLU A 201 -5.76 8.22 -6.13
CA GLU A 201 -5.70 7.44 -7.38
C GLU A 201 -6.87 7.83 -8.32
N LYS A 202 -8.09 7.87 -7.80
CA LYS A 202 -9.28 8.24 -8.58
C LYS A 202 -9.27 9.69 -9.06
N LEU A 203 -8.75 10.60 -8.27
CA LEU A 203 -8.58 12.00 -8.69
C LEU A 203 -7.51 12.13 -9.78
N CYS A 204 -6.39 11.41 -9.67
CA CYS A 204 -5.35 11.38 -10.69
C CYS A 204 -5.83 10.73 -12.00
N GLU A 205 -6.62 9.66 -11.93
CA GLU A 205 -7.24 9.05 -13.11
C GLU A 205 -8.16 10.04 -13.86
N LYS A 206 -8.90 10.85 -13.11
CA LYS A 206 -9.90 11.77 -13.69
C LYS A 206 -9.30 13.09 -14.18
N TYR A 207 -8.34 13.67 -13.45
CA TYR A 207 -7.83 15.03 -13.68
C TYR A 207 -6.36 15.08 -14.08
N GLY A 208 -5.67 13.92 -14.14
CA GLY A 208 -4.22 13.83 -14.32
C GLY A 208 -3.45 13.97 -13.00
N GLU A 209 -2.17 13.58 -13.01
CA GLU A 209 -1.35 13.50 -11.78
C GLU A 209 -1.21 14.82 -11.03
N TYR A 210 -0.98 15.93 -11.75
CA TYR A 210 -0.76 17.23 -11.14
C TYR A 210 -2.02 17.80 -10.51
N GLU A 211 -3.08 17.92 -11.29
CA GLU A 211 -4.37 18.46 -10.82
C GLU A 211 -5.04 17.55 -9.80
N GLY A 212 -4.98 16.24 -10.03
CA GLY A 212 -5.48 15.23 -9.08
C GLY A 212 -4.78 15.31 -7.72
N GLY A 213 -3.46 15.50 -7.71
CA GLY A 213 -2.69 15.70 -6.49
C GLY A 213 -3.02 16.99 -5.74
N LEU A 214 -3.26 18.10 -6.46
CA LEU A 214 -3.70 19.36 -5.84
C LEU A 214 -5.09 19.22 -5.20
N LYS A 215 -6.04 18.61 -5.92
CA LYS A 215 -7.40 18.37 -5.42
C LYS A 215 -7.40 17.45 -4.20
N HIS A 216 -6.60 16.38 -4.23
CA HIS A 216 -6.47 15.48 -3.11
C HIS A 216 -6.03 16.21 -1.82
N LYS A 217 -5.00 17.06 -1.89
CA LYS A 217 -4.53 17.85 -0.72
C LYS A 217 -5.61 18.71 -0.10
N GLN A 218 -6.54 19.23 -0.92
CA GLN A 218 -7.66 20.05 -0.44
C GLN A 218 -8.78 19.21 0.16
N LEU A 219 -9.04 18.03 -0.41
CA LEU A 219 -10.18 17.18 -0.09
C LEU A 219 -9.91 16.15 1.00
N GLU A 220 -8.65 15.78 1.22
CA GLU A 220 -8.27 14.72 2.17
C GLU A 220 -8.83 14.93 3.59
N PHE A 221 -8.85 16.18 4.05
CA PHE A 221 -9.33 16.57 5.38
C PHE A 221 -10.75 17.16 5.38
N ALA A 222 -11.39 17.25 4.23
CA ALA A 222 -12.74 17.79 4.10
C ALA A 222 -13.80 16.79 4.58
N PHE A 223 -13.58 15.50 4.32
CA PHE A 223 -14.52 14.45 4.66
C PHE A 223 -14.28 13.89 6.06
N PRO A 224 -15.32 13.71 6.90
CA PRO A 224 -15.18 13.18 8.24
C PRO A 224 -14.91 11.65 8.25
N PRO A 225 -14.38 11.11 9.35
CA PRO A 225 -14.06 9.68 9.46
C PRO A 225 -15.25 8.75 9.16
N GLU A 226 -16.44 9.10 9.64
CA GLU A 226 -17.67 8.32 9.46
C GLU A 226 -18.02 8.17 7.98
N TYR A 227 -17.84 9.25 7.20
CA TYR A 227 -18.02 9.23 5.75
C TYR A 227 -17.00 8.29 5.08
N LYS A 228 -15.72 8.39 5.46
CA LYS A 228 -14.62 7.57 4.91
C LYS A 228 -14.79 6.07 5.20
N HIS A 229 -15.43 5.72 6.32
CA HIS A 229 -15.75 4.34 6.65
C HIS A 229 -16.91 3.79 5.81
N LYS A 230 -17.91 4.62 5.50
CA LYS A 230 -19.11 4.20 4.78
C LYS A 230 -18.93 4.17 3.27
N PHE A 231 -18.25 5.16 2.71
CA PHE A 231 -18.14 5.36 1.26
C PHE A 231 -16.74 5.09 0.74
N ASN A 232 -16.67 4.42 -0.42
CA ASN A 232 -15.42 4.20 -1.13
C ASN A 232 -15.03 5.44 -1.98
N ALA A 233 -13.79 5.47 -2.45
CA ALA A 233 -13.27 6.59 -3.21
C ALA A 233 -14.01 6.83 -4.54
N SER A 234 -14.55 5.78 -5.17
CA SER A 234 -15.27 5.92 -6.45
C SER A 234 -16.58 6.68 -6.27
N SER A 235 -17.38 6.33 -5.27
CA SER A 235 -18.61 7.08 -4.95
C SER A 235 -18.32 8.50 -4.47
N THR A 236 -17.18 8.70 -3.79
CA THR A 236 -16.76 10.02 -3.34
C THR A 236 -16.49 10.98 -4.50
N ILE A 237 -15.99 10.50 -5.65
CA ILE A 237 -15.80 11.34 -6.83
C ILE A 237 -17.13 11.94 -7.33
N GLU A 238 -18.20 11.16 -7.28
CA GLU A 238 -19.54 11.63 -7.62
C GLU A 238 -20.06 12.64 -6.60
N ASP A 239 -19.88 12.35 -5.31
CA ASP A 239 -20.27 13.27 -4.24
C ASP A 239 -19.50 14.61 -4.34
N ILE A 240 -18.21 14.60 -4.68
CA ILE A 240 -17.40 15.81 -4.93
C ILE A 240 -18.00 16.65 -6.07
N ASN A 241 -18.40 16.02 -7.18
CA ASN A 241 -19.00 16.73 -8.31
C ASN A 241 -20.34 17.39 -7.91
N ASN A 242 -21.18 16.67 -7.15
CA ASN A 242 -22.47 17.19 -6.70
C ASN A 242 -22.30 18.30 -5.64
N LEU A 243 -21.33 18.16 -4.73
CA LEU A 243 -20.97 19.22 -3.77
C LEU A 243 -20.47 20.48 -4.48
N LYS A 244 -19.63 20.34 -5.49
CA LYS A 244 -19.16 21.46 -6.30
C LYS A 244 -20.33 22.12 -7.02
N LYS A 245 -21.19 21.35 -7.69
CA LYS A 245 -22.39 21.84 -8.36
C LYS A 245 -23.31 22.59 -7.38
N ALA A 246 -23.52 22.05 -6.18
CA ALA A 246 -24.31 22.71 -5.14
C ALA A 246 -23.68 24.02 -4.68
N SER A 247 -22.35 24.06 -4.50
CA SER A 247 -21.60 25.27 -4.12
C SER A 247 -21.64 26.35 -5.19
N ASP A 248 -21.44 25.98 -6.46
CA ASP A 248 -21.45 26.90 -7.60
C ASP A 248 -22.85 27.54 -7.81
N LEU A 249 -23.89 26.72 -7.70
CA LEU A 249 -25.27 27.17 -7.85
C LEU A 249 -25.82 27.84 -6.58
N ASN A 250 -25.15 27.66 -5.47
CA ASN A 250 -25.62 28.00 -4.11
C ASN A 250 -27.05 27.46 -3.82
N LYS A 251 -27.30 26.25 -4.27
CA LYS A 251 -28.59 25.52 -4.14
C LYS A 251 -28.37 24.10 -3.76
N THR A 252 -29.37 23.51 -3.10
CA THR A 252 -29.41 22.08 -2.80
C THR A 252 -29.49 21.28 -4.09
N VAL A 253 -28.65 20.23 -4.17
CA VAL A 253 -28.60 19.27 -5.29
C VAL A 253 -29.04 17.91 -4.76
N PHE A 254 -29.79 17.18 -5.57
CA PHE A 254 -30.34 15.87 -5.24
C PHE A 254 -29.75 14.82 -6.19
N ASN A 255 -29.46 13.65 -5.66
CA ASN A 255 -29.08 12.47 -6.44
C ASN A 255 -29.89 11.28 -5.92
N LEU A 256 -30.76 10.71 -6.77
CA LEU A 256 -31.57 9.57 -6.46
C LEU A 256 -31.05 8.35 -7.22
N LEU A 257 -30.70 7.30 -6.48
CA LEU A 257 -30.19 6.05 -7.01
C LEU A 257 -31.16 4.94 -6.70
N GLN A 258 -31.54 4.16 -7.70
CA GLN A 258 -32.38 2.97 -7.50
C GLN A 258 -31.48 1.79 -7.15
N LYS A 259 -31.73 1.13 -6.03
CA LYS A 259 -31.00 -0.05 -5.57
C LYS A 259 -31.75 -1.34 -5.92
N SER A 260 -33.08 -1.30 -5.83
CA SER A 260 -34.00 -2.35 -6.24
C SER A 260 -35.33 -1.74 -6.68
N PRO A 261 -36.30 -2.50 -7.25
CA PRO A 261 -37.59 -1.95 -7.66
C PRO A 261 -38.36 -1.20 -6.56
N SER A 262 -38.09 -1.49 -5.30
CA SER A 262 -38.75 -0.87 -4.12
C SER A 262 -37.82 -0.13 -3.18
N GLU A 263 -36.50 -0.15 -3.41
CA GLU A 263 -35.51 0.51 -2.55
C GLU A 263 -34.71 1.56 -3.32
N PHE A 264 -34.57 2.74 -2.73
CA PHE A 264 -33.85 3.88 -3.31
C PHE A 264 -32.89 4.49 -2.29
N ILE A 265 -31.85 5.12 -2.79
CA ILE A 265 -30.90 5.92 -2.01
C ILE A 265 -31.02 7.35 -2.52
N LEU A 266 -31.47 8.26 -1.67
CA LEU A 266 -31.50 9.69 -1.95
C LEU A 266 -30.32 10.36 -1.24
N LYS A 267 -29.43 10.98 -2.01
CA LYS A 267 -28.41 11.86 -1.45
C LYS A 267 -28.79 13.32 -1.70
N ILE A 268 -28.70 14.12 -0.65
CA ILE A 268 -28.99 15.57 -0.69
C ILE A 268 -27.70 16.31 -0.32
N TYR A 269 -27.26 17.20 -1.19
CA TYR A 269 -26.06 18.04 -1.03
C TYR A 269 -26.52 19.47 -0.75
N SER A 270 -26.38 19.92 0.48
CA SER A 270 -26.85 21.25 0.92
C SER A 270 -25.65 22.16 1.24
N PRO A 271 -25.37 23.19 0.43
CA PRO A 271 -24.32 24.15 0.73
C PRO A 271 -24.79 25.15 1.79
N SER A 272 -23.94 25.37 2.81
CA SER A 272 -24.10 26.40 3.85
C SER A 272 -25.39 26.36 4.68
N VAL A 273 -26.33 25.45 4.43
CA VAL A 273 -27.60 25.33 5.13
C VAL A 273 -27.77 23.92 5.71
N PHE A 274 -28.01 23.85 7.01
CA PHE A 274 -28.40 22.59 7.66
C PHE A 274 -29.90 22.34 7.43
N LEU A 275 -30.23 21.17 6.88
CA LEU A 275 -31.61 20.75 6.68
C LEU A 275 -32.04 19.90 7.90
N THR A 276 -33.18 20.26 8.50
CA THR A 276 -33.73 19.47 9.60
C THR A 276 -34.53 18.29 9.07
N LEU A 277 -34.58 17.20 9.83
CA LEU A 277 -35.43 16.04 9.47
C LEU A 277 -36.91 16.44 9.42
N SER A 278 -37.32 17.35 10.27
CA SER A 278 -38.73 17.85 10.33
C SER A 278 -39.14 18.57 9.03
N ASP A 279 -38.18 19.14 8.31
CA ASP A 279 -38.45 19.80 7.03
C ASP A 279 -38.31 18.83 5.85
N THR A 280 -37.43 17.85 5.96
CA THR A 280 -37.06 16.95 4.85
C THR A 280 -37.99 15.74 4.73
N LEU A 281 -38.36 15.12 5.86
CA LEU A 281 -39.22 13.92 5.88
C LEU A 281 -40.58 14.15 5.23
N PRO A 282 -41.34 15.24 5.55
CA PRO A 282 -42.63 15.48 4.92
C PRO A 282 -42.53 15.63 3.38
N ALA A 283 -41.41 16.22 2.89
CA ALA A 283 -41.19 16.34 1.45
C ALA A 283 -40.95 14.97 0.78
N ILE A 284 -40.20 14.10 1.43
CA ILE A 284 -39.93 12.72 0.97
C ILE A 284 -41.23 11.91 0.98
N GLU A 285 -42.02 11.99 2.05
CA GLU A 285 -43.31 11.28 2.20
C GLU A 285 -44.33 11.76 1.14
N ASN A 286 -44.38 13.07 0.87
CA ASN A 286 -45.27 13.63 -0.15
C ASN A 286 -44.90 13.16 -1.57
N LEU A 287 -43.66 12.73 -1.80
CA LEU A 287 -43.24 12.11 -3.07
C LEU A 287 -43.58 10.60 -3.12
N GLY A 288 -44.20 10.04 -2.08
CA GLY A 288 -44.61 8.63 -2.03
C GLY A 288 -43.53 7.68 -1.53
N PHE A 289 -42.46 8.19 -0.96
CA PHE A 289 -41.39 7.38 -0.37
C PHE A 289 -41.54 7.31 1.15
N ILE A 290 -41.06 6.20 1.71
CA ILE A 290 -40.90 6.01 3.15
C ILE A 290 -39.41 6.06 3.46
N ALA A 291 -38.98 6.96 4.34
CA ALA A 291 -37.61 7.00 4.82
C ALA A 291 -37.40 5.89 5.86
N ILE A 292 -36.48 4.95 5.55
CA ILE A 292 -36.13 3.83 6.43
C ILE A 292 -34.96 4.22 7.35
N ASP A 293 -33.97 4.90 6.80
CA ASP A 293 -32.75 5.31 7.52
C ASP A 293 -32.24 6.65 6.99
N GLU A 294 -31.55 7.40 7.85
CA GLU A 294 -30.93 8.67 7.49
C GLU A 294 -29.54 8.77 8.12
N GLN A 295 -28.61 9.28 7.37
CA GLN A 295 -27.28 9.61 7.84
C GLN A 295 -26.79 10.90 7.23
N SER A 296 -26.25 11.80 8.07
CA SER A 296 -25.74 13.11 7.62
C SER A 296 -24.26 13.25 7.91
N PHE A 297 -23.57 13.95 7.01
CA PHE A 297 -22.13 14.18 7.06
C PHE A 297 -21.81 15.64 6.81
N ILE A 298 -20.99 16.24 7.65
CA ILE A 298 -20.50 17.59 7.50
C ILE A 298 -19.22 17.57 6.67
N ILE A 299 -19.23 18.23 5.53
CA ILE A 299 -18.07 18.39 4.67
C ILE A 299 -17.47 19.77 4.92
N LYS A 300 -16.20 19.82 5.30
CA LYS A 300 -15.49 21.05 5.59
C LYS A 300 -15.26 21.84 4.32
N GLU A 301 -15.18 23.17 4.47
CA GLU A 301 -14.88 24.08 3.39
C GLU A 301 -13.52 23.80 2.76
N THR A 302 -13.46 23.92 1.42
CA THR A 302 -12.25 23.87 0.60
C THR A 302 -12.26 25.03 -0.38
N ASN A 303 -11.23 25.15 -1.23
CA ASN A 303 -11.20 26.21 -2.24
C ASN A 303 -12.34 26.13 -3.28
N GLU A 304 -12.88 24.92 -3.53
CA GLU A 304 -13.90 24.69 -4.56
C GLU A 304 -15.28 24.33 -3.98
N ILE A 305 -15.35 23.97 -2.70
CA ILE A 305 -16.58 23.51 -2.04
C ILE A 305 -16.78 24.32 -0.78
N LYS A 306 -17.93 24.99 -0.67
CA LYS A 306 -18.36 25.64 0.58
C LYS A 306 -18.61 24.59 1.65
N GLN A 307 -18.55 24.97 2.93
CA GLN A 307 -19.01 24.06 3.99
C GLN A 307 -20.41 23.57 3.62
N SER A 308 -20.55 22.24 3.57
CA SER A 308 -21.76 21.58 3.06
C SER A 308 -22.15 20.40 3.89
N TRP A 309 -23.39 19.96 3.76
CA TRP A 309 -23.89 18.72 4.34
C TRP A 309 -24.27 17.75 3.23
N ILE A 310 -23.92 16.48 3.44
CA ILE A 310 -24.44 15.36 2.64
C ILE A 310 -25.41 14.62 3.54
N TYR A 311 -26.66 14.49 3.12
CA TYR A 311 -27.66 13.63 3.75
C TYR A 311 -27.87 12.44 2.84
N GLU A 312 -27.84 11.24 3.40
CA GLU A 312 -28.18 10.02 2.69
C GLU A 312 -29.40 9.41 3.35
N PHE A 313 -30.47 9.27 2.59
CA PHE A 313 -31.69 8.61 2.99
C PHE A 313 -31.81 7.26 2.28
N ILE A 314 -32.09 6.20 3.02
CA ILE A 314 -32.55 4.92 2.47
C ILE A 314 -34.05 4.99 2.43
N LEU A 315 -34.60 4.86 1.22
CA LEU A 315 -36.03 5.04 0.97
C LEU A 315 -36.64 3.73 0.48
N ALA A 316 -37.90 3.47 0.89
CA ALA A 316 -38.74 2.44 0.29
C ALA A 316 -39.92 3.08 -0.44
N SER A 317 -40.42 2.39 -1.46
CA SER A 317 -41.68 2.73 -2.14
C SER A 317 -42.69 1.61 -1.95
N HIS A 318 -43.97 2.00 -1.76
CA HIS A 318 -45.08 1.04 -1.70
C HIS A 318 -45.41 0.42 -3.07
N THR A 319 -44.99 1.05 -4.16
CA THR A 319 -45.17 0.59 -5.52
C THR A 319 -43.83 0.41 -6.20
N GLU A 320 -43.72 -0.56 -7.07
CA GLU A 320 -42.56 -0.69 -7.94
C GLU A 320 -42.47 0.52 -8.87
N ILE A 321 -41.37 1.26 -8.74
CA ILE A 321 -41.09 2.44 -9.56
C ILE A 321 -39.87 2.13 -10.41
N GLU A 322 -39.99 2.23 -11.73
CA GLU A 322 -38.84 2.26 -12.63
C GLU A 322 -38.46 3.71 -12.87
N ILE A 323 -37.25 4.07 -12.53
CA ILE A 323 -36.68 5.38 -12.89
C ILE A 323 -36.10 5.24 -14.29
N PRO A 324 -36.51 6.09 -15.27
CA PRO A 324 -36.03 6.03 -16.64
C PRO A 324 -34.56 6.35 -16.82
#